data_7fd0e9953372e142f188dfbe8015b2b8
#
_entry.id   7fd0e9953372e142f188dfbe8015b2b8
#
_cell.length_a   1.000
_cell.length_b   1.000
_cell.length_c   1.000
_cell.angle_alpha   90.00
_cell.angle_beta   90.00
_cell.angle_gamma   90.00
#
_symmetry.space_group_name_H-M   'P 1'
#
loop_
_entity.id
_entity.type
_entity.pdbx_description
1 polymer ?
#
loop_
_entity_poly.entity_id
_entity_poly.type
_entity_poly.pdbx_seq_one_letter_code
_entity_poly.pdbx_strand_id
1 'polypeptide(L)'
;MVEVACMGYVHQSQMVVNSAQRECFPVDFEDAGVPPLAFMQLLQSQALSADAVARLRRLMAREGTDEAALVQRDIQAPLRWFREVYPDLDADQATVLGFVFAEHAQLTSFGPLSVPLVSAGSVAEIVELLTYLPLISTAVSSQFHASADRGFSVTLIGRTRDPGLDCLAIAYAGSALLRLLGLLAYHAPTVTLHLSWPTPVALMNHEHVLAGRLHFDAPLSYVHVPPATVDEVCRFSDPLAYRIAIVNLQRTLDQRNGITSFSEKVRQLIEEDPGQSSSHWVADKLAISTSTLKRHLSEEGTTFREQRESLLRERAMLRLRDRSMTVSEIAKELGYSDLTNFSHTFKRWTGLSPSEFRNAKRSW
;
A
#
# COMPACT_ATOMS: atom_id res chain seq x y z
N MET A 1 10.65 -27.18 -41.98
CA MET A 1 11.56 -26.02 -41.91
C MET A 1 10.77 -24.83 -41.40
N VAL A 2 10.33 -24.88 -40.14
CA VAL A 2 9.84 -23.73 -39.35
C VAL A 2 10.14 -24.08 -37.88
N GLU A 3 11.39 -24.00 -37.52
CA GLU A 3 11.88 -24.20 -36.19
C GLU A 3 13.01 -23.18 -36.00
N VAL A 4 12.68 -21.95 -35.69
CA VAL A 4 13.55 -20.89 -35.13
C VAL A 4 12.65 -19.66 -34.91
N ALA A 5 12.01 -19.55 -33.75
CA ALA A 5 11.50 -18.27 -33.25
C ALA A 5 10.90 -18.39 -31.82
N CYS A 6 11.40 -19.30 -30.96
CA CYS A 6 10.99 -19.39 -29.56
C CYS A 6 12.15 -19.32 -28.57
N MET A 7 13.26 -18.69 -28.93
CA MET A 7 14.41 -18.49 -28.03
C MET A 7 14.80 -17.02 -27.96
N GLY A 8 13.94 -16.16 -27.48
CA GLY A 8 14.23 -14.73 -27.37
C GLY A 8 13.49 -13.97 -26.29
N TYR A 9 12.63 -14.62 -25.52
CA TYR A 9 11.78 -13.91 -24.56
C TYR A 9 11.94 -14.31 -23.09
N VAL A 10 12.89 -15.17 -22.78
CA VAL A 10 13.12 -15.64 -21.39
C VAL A 10 14.16 -14.80 -20.63
N HIS A 11 14.68 -13.73 -21.21
CA HIS A 11 15.82 -13.01 -20.61
C HIS A 11 15.53 -11.56 -20.18
N GLN A 12 14.26 -11.18 -20.02
CA GLN A 12 13.92 -9.85 -19.48
C GLN A 12 13.00 -9.86 -18.26
N SER A 13 12.56 -11.02 -17.79
CA SER A 13 11.80 -11.12 -16.52
C SER A 13 12.70 -11.21 -15.28
N GLN A 14 14.00 -11.01 -15.41
CA GLN A 14 14.83 -10.53 -14.32
C GLN A 14 14.84 -9.00 -14.30
N MET A 15 13.67 -8.38 -14.35
CA MET A 15 13.55 -7.09 -13.73
C MET A 15 13.80 -7.33 -12.24
N VAL A 16 15.01 -7.05 -11.87
CA VAL A 16 15.38 -6.60 -10.55
C VAL A 16 14.17 -5.83 -10.05
N VAL A 17 13.48 -6.40 -9.06
CA VAL A 17 12.66 -5.61 -8.16
C VAL A 17 13.66 -4.67 -7.52
N ASN A 18 13.97 -3.63 -8.25
CA ASN A 18 14.77 -2.54 -7.75
C ASN A 18 13.89 -1.94 -6.68
N SER A 19 14.21 -2.19 -5.44
CA SER A 19 13.62 -1.66 -4.22
C SER A 19 13.73 -0.12 -4.14
N ALA A 20 13.90 0.54 -5.27
CA ALA A 20 13.84 1.98 -5.42
C ALA A 20 12.38 2.43 -5.55
N GLN A 21 11.56 2.08 -4.56
CA GLN A 21 10.25 2.68 -4.44
C GLN A 21 10.37 4.04 -3.82
N ARG A 22 10.12 5.00 -4.65
CA ARG A 22 10.06 6.40 -4.34
C ARG A 22 8.66 6.71 -3.85
N GLU A 23 8.55 7.06 -2.61
CA GLU A 23 7.36 7.62 -2.00
C GLU A 23 7.84 8.78 -1.12
N CYS A 24 7.17 9.80 -0.93
CA CYS A 24 5.87 10.31 -0.80
C CYS A 24 5.87 11.84 -0.75
N PHE A 25 4.70 12.43 -0.89
CA PHE A 25 4.48 13.86 -0.78
C PHE A 25 4.49 14.33 0.67
N PRO A 26 4.91 15.56 0.98
CA PRO A 26 4.58 16.18 2.26
C PRO A 26 3.07 16.44 2.25
N VAL A 27 2.30 15.46 2.66
CA VAL A 27 0.90 15.64 2.99
C VAL A 27 0.90 15.99 4.45
N ASP A 28 0.30 17.11 4.79
CA ASP A 28 -0.17 17.30 6.14
C ASP A 28 -1.07 16.09 6.43
N PHE A 29 -0.79 15.32 7.49
CA PHE A 29 -1.52 14.08 7.77
C PHE A 29 -3.03 14.33 7.93
N GLU A 30 -3.42 15.57 8.19
CA GLU A 30 -4.80 16.00 8.22
C GLU A 30 -5.47 15.99 6.83
N ASP A 31 -4.70 16.07 5.75
CA ASP A 31 -5.19 16.16 4.37
C ASP A 31 -5.00 14.87 3.55
N ALA A 32 -4.70 13.74 4.23
CA ALA A 32 -4.67 12.44 3.56
C ALA A 32 -5.99 12.17 2.83
N GLY A 33 -5.94 11.88 1.54
CA GLY A 33 -7.12 11.82 0.69
C GLY A 33 -7.19 10.64 -0.26
N VAL A 34 -8.37 10.47 -0.82
CA VAL A 34 -8.71 9.43 -1.81
C VAL A 34 -8.98 10.05 -3.18
N PRO A 35 -8.93 9.26 -4.26
CA PRO A 35 -9.14 9.77 -5.62
C PRO A 35 -10.49 10.50 -5.74
N PRO A 36 -10.53 11.70 -6.36
CA PRO A 36 -11.74 12.51 -6.44
C PRO A 36 -12.87 11.81 -7.20
N LEU A 37 -12.56 11.14 -8.30
CA LEU A 37 -13.57 10.40 -9.06
C LEU A 37 -14.15 9.22 -8.27
N ALA A 38 -13.34 8.48 -7.51
CA ALA A 38 -13.83 7.42 -6.64
C ALA A 38 -14.78 7.97 -5.57
N PHE A 39 -14.39 9.08 -4.93
CA PHE A 39 -15.24 9.76 -3.94
C PHE A 39 -16.57 10.21 -4.54
N MET A 40 -16.56 10.77 -5.76
CA MET A 40 -17.75 11.17 -6.47
C MET A 40 -18.69 10.00 -6.78
N GLN A 41 -18.12 8.90 -7.24
CA GLN A 41 -18.90 7.68 -7.52
C GLN A 41 -19.56 7.13 -6.25
N LEU A 42 -18.87 7.19 -5.11
CA LEU A 42 -19.46 6.84 -3.82
C LEU A 42 -20.64 7.76 -3.46
N LEU A 43 -20.50 9.07 -3.62
CA LEU A 43 -21.59 10.03 -3.34
C LEU A 43 -22.84 9.78 -4.22
N GLN A 44 -22.65 9.31 -5.44
CA GLN A 44 -23.72 9.06 -6.41
C GLN A 44 -24.30 7.65 -6.30
N SER A 45 -23.65 6.73 -5.62
CA SER A 45 -23.99 5.30 -5.60
C SER A 45 -25.23 4.95 -4.78
N GLN A 46 -25.77 5.87 -3.98
CA GLN A 46 -26.81 5.61 -2.97
C GLN A 46 -26.38 4.64 -1.84
N ALA A 47 -25.10 4.29 -1.77
CA ALA A 47 -24.54 3.41 -0.73
C ALA A 47 -24.41 4.14 0.63
N LEU A 48 -24.28 5.45 0.60
CA LEU A 48 -24.32 6.30 1.80
C LEU A 48 -25.75 6.78 2.07
N SER A 49 -26.08 7.00 3.33
CA SER A 49 -27.36 7.62 3.69
C SER A 49 -27.46 9.04 3.10
N ALA A 50 -28.68 9.48 2.79
CA ALA A 50 -28.91 10.82 2.26
C ALA A 50 -28.40 11.92 3.22
N ASP A 51 -28.48 11.70 4.54
CA ASP A 51 -27.93 12.62 5.55
C ASP A 51 -26.38 12.67 5.48
N ALA A 52 -25.70 11.53 5.35
CA ALA A 52 -24.25 11.49 5.21
C ALA A 52 -23.78 12.23 3.96
N VAL A 53 -24.43 12.01 2.82
CA VAL A 53 -24.16 12.73 1.56
C VAL A 53 -24.38 14.24 1.74
N ALA A 54 -25.47 14.64 2.39
CA ALA A 54 -25.76 16.04 2.66
C ALA A 54 -24.71 16.69 3.59
N ARG A 55 -24.20 15.95 4.58
CA ARG A 55 -23.10 16.42 5.46
C ARG A 55 -21.80 16.57 4.67
N LEU A 56 -21.42 15.59 3.86
CA LEU A 56 -20.21 15.68 3.01
C LEU A 56 -20.29 16.88 2.06
N ARG A 57 -21.41 17.13 1.41
CA ARG A 57 -21.62 18.32 0.56
C ARG A 57 -21.49 19.63 1.32
N ARG A 58 -22.03 19.69 2.55
CA ARG A 58 -21.87 20.88 3.42
C ARG A 58 -20.41 21.12 3.81
N LEU A 59 -19.66 20.04 4.09
CA LEU A 59 -18.23 20.12 4.37
C LEU A 59 -17.45 20.66 3.17
N MET A 60 -17.69 20.12 1.97
CA MET A 60 -17.09 20.64 0.73
C MET A 60 -17.37 22.13 0.54
N ALA A 61 -18.61 22.55 0.67
CA ALA A 61 -19.01 23.95 0.53
C ALA A 61 -18.34 24.84 1.59
N ARG A 62 -18.22 24.37 2.84
CA ARG A 62 -17.52 25.09 3.92
C ARG A 62 -16.03 25.29 3.60
N GLU A 63 -15.41 24.35 2.91
CA GLU A 63 -14.00 24.43 2.49
C GLU A 63 -13.80 25.09 1.10
N GLY A 64 -14.86 25.68 0.57
CA GLY A 64 -14.79 26.43 -0.70
C GLY A 64 -14.59 25.54 -1.94
N THR A 65 -15.03 24.28 -1.86
CA THR A 65 -14.98 23.32 -2.96
C THR A 65 -16.35 22.71 -3.23
N ASP A 66 -16.50 22.09 -4.37
CA ASP A 66 -17.67 21.31 -4.78
C ASP A 66 -17.24 20.09 -5.59
N GLU A 67 -18.22 19.27 -5.96
CA GLU A 67 -18.00 18.05 -6.72
C GLU A 67 -17.25 18.31 -8.04
N ALA A 68 -17.62 19.36 -8.77
CA ALA A 68 -16.99 19.69 -10.04
C ALA A 68 -15.55 20.17 -9.85
N ALA A 69 -15.31 21.00 -8.83
CA ALA A 69 -13.98 21.52 -8.53
C ALA A 69 -13.01 20.41 -8.10
N LEU A 70 -13.44 19.43 -7.30
CA LEU A 70 -12.61 18.29 -6.93
C LEU A 70 -12.11 17.54 -8.16
N VAL A 71 -13.01 17.22 -9.10
CA VAL A 71 -12.67 16.45 -10.30
C VAL A 71 -11.83 17.29 -11.30
N GLN A 72 -12.24 18.53 -11.57
CA GLN A 72 -11.56 19.39 -12.55
C GLN A 72 -10.14 19.76 -12.14
N ARG A 73 -9.92 19.93 -10.84
CA ARG A 73 -8.60 20.31 -10.30
C ARG A 73 -7.78 19.10 -9.85
N ASP A 74 -8.30 17.89 -10.00
CA ASP A 74 -7.70 16.63 -9.52
C ASP A 74 -7.29 16.71 -8.04
N ILE A 75 -8.16 17.31 -7.21
CA ILE A 75 -7.94 17.46 -5.77
C ILE A 75 -8.47 16.20 -5.07
N GLN A 76 -7.60 15.53 -4.32
CA GLN A 76 -8.02 14.38 -3.52
C GLN A 76 -9.07 14.79 -2.48
N ALA A 77 -10.07 13.93 -2.28
CA ALA A 77 -11.10 14.15 -1.26
C ALA A 77 -10.53 13.78 0.12
N PRO A 78 -10.42 14.72 1.07
CA PRO A 78 -9.82 14.47 2.38
C PRO A 78 -10.58 13.42 3.19
N LEU A 79 -9.89 12.42 3.70
CA LEU A 79 -10.51 11.38 4.52
C LEU A 79 -11.07 11.91 5.85
N ARG A 80 -10.54 13.01 6.38
CA ARG A 80 -11.07 13.67 7.59
C ARG A 80 -12.56 14.03 7.47
N TRP A 81 -13.09 14.23 6.25
CA TRP A 81 -14.53 14.45 6.05
C TRP A 81 -15.37 13.25 6.49
N PHE A 82 -14.87 12.05 6.33
CA PHE A 82 -15.54 10.86 6.84
C PHE A 82 -15.57 10.84 8.37
N ARG A 83 -14.49 11.30 9.04
CA ARG A 83 -14.48 11.43 10.50
C ARG A 83 -15.50 12.47 11.01
N GLU A 84 -15.66 13.58 10.29
CA GLU A 84 -16.67 14.59 10.65
C GLU A 84 -18.12 14.08 10.45
N VAL A 85 -18.34 13.21 9.45
CA VAL A 85 -19.66 12.61 9.19
C VAL A 85 -19.94 11.44 10.13
N TYR A 86 -18.92 10.67 10.46
CA TYR A 86 -18.98 9.51 11.34
C TYR A 86 -18.02 9.69 12.51
N PRO A 87 -18.39 10.46 13.56
CA PRO A 87 -17.49 10.77 14.67
C PRO A 87 -16.98 9.53 15.42
N ASP A 88 -17.81 8.51 15.52
CA ASP A 88 -17.53 7.24 16.23
C ASP A 88 -17.01 6.14 15.29
N LEU A 89 -16.45 6.50 14.11
CA LEU A 89 -15.95 5.56 13.13
C LEU A 89 -14.86 4.65 13.73
N ASP A 90 -15.23 3.44 14.08
CA ASP A 90 -14.34 2.38 14.54
C ASP A 90 -13.82 1.52 13.38
N ALA A 91 -12.98 0.53 13.67
CA ALA A 91 -12.39 -0.35 12.66
C ALA A 91 -13.47 -1.17 11.92
N ASP A 92 -14.53 -1.60 12.60
CA ASP A 92 -15.63 -2.38 12.02
C ASP A 92 -16.39 -1.57 10.97
N GLN A 93 -16.89 -0.41 11.36
CA GLN A 93 -17.63 0.49 10.48
C GLN A 93 -16.76 1.01 9.33
N ALA A 94 -15.50 1.36 9.63
CA ALA A 94 -14.54 1.83 8.65
C ALA A 94 -14.24 0.78 7.58
N THR A 95 -14.10 -0.48 7.98
CA THR A 95 -13.87 -1.60 7.06
C THR A 95 -15.04 -1.81 6.13
N VAL A 96 -16.26 -1.85 6.66
CA VAL A 96 -17.49 -1.99 5.87
C VAL A 96 -17.62 -0.84 4.90
N LEU A 97 -17.41 0.40 5.36
CA LEU A 97 -17.45 1.59 4.52
C LEU A 97 -16.39 1.55 3.41
N GLY A 98 -15.17 1.08 3.72
CA GLY A 98 -14.09 0.91 2.74
C GLY A 98 -14.45 -0.12 1.65
N PHE A 99 -15.11 -1.22 2.01
CA PHE A 99 -15.60 -2.21 1.04
C PHE A 99 -16.71 -1.64 0.16
N VAL A 100 -17.69 -0.97 0.76
CA VAL A 100 -18.75 -0.27 0.02
C VAL A 100 -18.14 0.73 -0.96
N PHE A 101 -17.14 1.49 -0.52
CA PHE A 101 -16.41 2.42 -1.37
C PHE A 101 -15.73 1.69 -2.56
N ALA A 102 -15.08 0.57 -2.31
CA ALA A 102 -14.42 -0.22 -3.35
C ALA A 102 -15.42 -0.82 -4.35
N GLU A 103 -16.61 -1.22 -3.90
CA GLU A 103 -17.66 -1.74 -4.78
C GLU A 103 -18.10 -0.75 -5.85
N HIS A 104 -18.07 0.53 -5.55
CA HIS A 104 -18.46 1.59 -6.46
C HIS A 104 -17.29 2.18 -7.27
N ALA A 105 -16.04 1.81 -6.96
CA ALA A 105 -14.89 2.23 -7.73
C ALA A 105 -14.91 1.63 -9.14
N GLN A 106 -14.71 2.47 -10.14
CA GLN A 106 -14.60 2.08 -11.54
C GLN A 106 -13.15 2.22 -12.03
N LEU A 107 -12.83 1.66 -13.18
CA LEU A 107 -11.48 1.84 -13.77
C LEU A 107 -11.09 3.31 -13.92
N THR A 108 -12.04 4.16 -14.28
CA THR A 108 -11.84 5.61 -14.40
C THR A 108 -11.59 6.32 -13.08
N SER A 109 -11.91 5.69 -11.94
CA SER A 109 -11.71 6.25 -10.60
C SER A 109 -10.23 6.48 -10.26
N PHE A 110 -9.34 5.77 -10.96
CA PHE A 110 -7.91 5.75 -10.66
C PHE A 110 -7.10 6.77 -11.46
N GLY A 111 -7.77 7.74 -12.11
CA GLY A 111 -7.13 8.86 -12.80
C GLY A 111 -6.00 8.42 -13.73
N PRO A 112 -4.76 8.90 -13.50
CA PRO A 112 -3.63 8.56 -14.36
C PRO A 112 -3.27 7.07 -14.38
N LEU A 113 -3.70 6.27 -13.40
CA LEU A 113 -3.49 4.82 -13.37
C LEU A 113 -4.48 4.06 -14.27
N SER A 114 -5.56 4.68 -14.74
CA SER A 114 -6.63 4.01 -15.52
C SER A 114 -6.11 3.34 -16.80
N VAL A 115 -5.26 4.04 -17.55
CA VAL A 115 -4.69 3.50 -18.79
C VAL A 115 -3.75 2.32 -18.53
N PRO A 116 -2.72 2.42 -17.65
CA PRO A 116 -1.84 1.29 -17.41
C PRO A 116 -2.57 0.11 -16.72
N LEU A 117 -3.58 0.35 -15.87
CA LEU A 117 -4.41 -0.72 -15.32
C LEU A 117 -5.08 -1.57 -16.40
N VAL A 118 -5.69 -0.91 -17.39
CA VAL A 118 -6.38 -1.61 -18.50
C VAL A 118 -5.39 -2.30 -19.45
N SER A 119 -4.25 -1.66 -19.74
CA SER A 119 -3.27 -2.14 -20.72
C SER A 119 -2.22 -3.10 -20.16
N ALA A 120 -2.23 -3.36 -18.85
CA ALA A 120 -1.30 -4.31 -18.22
C ALA A 120 -1.38 -5.70 -18.86
N GLY A 121 -0.23 -6.35 -19.02
CA GLY A 121 -0.14 -7.69 -19.59
C GLY A 121 -0.33 -8.80 -18.59
N SER A 122 -0.04 -8.53 -17.30
CA SER A 122 -0.09 -9.55 -16.25
C SER A 122 -0.62 -8.99 -14.92
N VAL A 123 -0.97 -9.90 -14.01
CA VAL A 123 -1.37 -9.57 -12.63
C VAL A 123 -0.22 -8.85 -11.91
N ALA A 124 1.02 -9.26 -12.14
CA ALA A 124 2.20 -8.59 -11.56
C ALA A 124 2.25 -7.12 -11.95
N GLU A 125 2.09 -6.81 -13.23
CA GLU A 125 2.09 -5.43 -13.74
C GLU A 125 0.98 -4.57 -13.09
N ILE A 126 -0.23 -5.15 -12.89
CA ILE A 126 -1.32 -4.44 -12.20
C ILE A 126 -0.94 -4.13 -10.75
N VAL A 127 -0.36 -5.10 -10.03
CA VAL A 127 0.01 -4.91 -8.63
C VAL A 127 1.21 -3.96 -8.48
N GLU A 128 2.15 -3.99 -9.43
CA GLU A 128 3.27 -3.05 -9.49
C GLU A 128 2.81 -1.58 -9.63
N LEU A 129 1.62 -1.32 -10.19
CA LEU A 129 1.04 0.02 -10.24
C LEU A 129 0.76 0.62 -8.87
N LEU A 130 0.72 -0.18 -7.79
CA LEU A 130 0.65 0.34 -6.43
C LEU A 130 1.85 1.22 -6.07
N THR A 131 2.97 1.11 -6.77
CA THR A 131 4.11 2.04 -6.68
C THR A 131 3.70 3.48 -6.98
N TYR A 132 2.67 3.65 -7.82
CA TYR A 132 2.18 4.96 -8.24
C TYR A 132 0.94 5.43 -7.44
N LEU A 133 0.55 4.71 -6.38
CA LEU A 133 -0.54 5.13 -5.47
C LEU A 133 -0.44 6.60 -5.05
N PRO A 134 0.75 7.14 -4.71
CA PRO A 134 0.87 8.54 -4.30
C PRO A 134 0.36 9.55 -5.34
N LEU A 135 0.26 9.17 -6.61
CA LEU A 135 -0.31 10.03 -7.65
C LEU A 135 -1.83 10.20 -7.53
N ILE A 136 -2.52 9.24 -6.90
CA ILE A 136 -3.98 9.22 -6.82
C ILE A 136 -4.53 9.25 -5.40
N SER A 137 -3.75 8.80 -4.41
CA SER A 137 -4.15 8.80 -3.00
C SER A 137 -2.93 9.00 -2.10
N THR A 138 -3.09 9.86 -1.13
CA THR A 138 -2.10 10.10 -0.06
C THR A 138 -2.47 9.39 1.24
N ALA A 139 -3.63 8.73 1.28
CA ALA A 139 -4.14 8.06 2.46
C ALA A 139 -3.49 6.71 2.77
N VAL A 140 -2.89 6.07 1.76
CA VAL A 140 -2.24 4.77 1.88
C VAL A 140 -0.89 4.79 1.19
N SER A 141 0.11 4.23 1.82
CA SER A 141 1.40 3.89 1.19
C SER A 141 1.54 2.38 1.03
N SER A 142 2.35 1.96 0.07
CA SER A 142 2.59 0.56 -0.27
C SER A 142 4.08 0.23 -0.18
N GLN A 143 4.41 -1.01 0.25
CA GLN A 143 5.77 -1.52 0.25
C GLN A 143 5.79 -2.94 -0.31
N PHE A 144 6.71 -3.19 -1.24
CA PHE A 144 6.83 -4.48 -1.92
C PHE A 144 7.85 -5.39 -1.22
N HIS A 145 7.48 -6.64 -1.08
CA HIS A 145 8.30 -7.67 -0.46
C HIS A 145 8.28 -8.93 -1.34
N ALA A 146 9.32 -9.09 -2.15
CA ALA A 146 9.46 -10.27 -2.99
C ALA A 146 9.96 -11.47 -2.18
N SER A 147 9.40 -12.66 -2.46
CA SER A 147 9.91 -13.95 -1.99
C SER A 147 10.03 -14.88 -3.19
N ALA A 148 11.23 -15.43 -3.44
CA ALA A 148 11.51 -16.25 -4.61
C ALA A 148 10.61 -17.51 -4.68
N ASP A 149 10.24 -18.08 -3.53
CA ASP A 149 9.50 -19.34 -3.45
C ASP A 149 7.99 -19.17 -3.30
N ARG A 150 7.48 -17.93 -3.11
CA ARG A 150 6.08 -17.70 -2.70
C ARG A 150 5.37 -16.52 -3.37
N GLY A 151 5.90 -16.03 -4.47
CA GLY A 151 5.38 -14.83 -5.10
C GLY A 151 5.84 -13.57 -4.35
N PHE A 152 4.99 -12.56 -4.28
CA PHE A 152 5.31 -11.33 -3.55
C PHE A 152 4.13 -10.83 -2.71
N SER A 153 4.43 -9.97 -1.77
CA SER A 153 3.42 -9.30 -0.93
C SER A 153 3.64 -7.80 -0.95
N VAL A 154 2.54 -7.06 -0.94
CA VAL A 154 2.56 -5.60 -0.86
C VAL A 154 1.88 -5.19 0.43
N THR A 155 2.64 -4.64 1.37
CA THR A 155 2.10 -4.09 2.62
C THR A 155 1.37 -2.79 2.31
N LEU A 156 0.20 -2.61 2.91
CA LEU A 156 -0.59 -1.38 2.84
C LEU A 156 -0.55 -0.70 4.22
N ILE A 157 -0.14 0.56 4.24
CA ILE A 157 0.08 1.33 5.47
C ILE A 157 -0.76 2.59 5.40
N GLY A 158 -1.64 2.79 6.39
CA GLY A 158 -2.43 4.01 6.53
C GLY A 158 -1.56 5.23 6.86
N ARG A 159 -1.97 6.38 6.40
CA ARG A 159 -1.23 7.65 6.49
C ARG A 159 -1.99 8.75 7.21
N THR A 160 -3.14 8.45 7.83
CA THR A 160 -4.03 9.46 8.41
C THR A 160 -3.75 9.76 9.89
N ARG A 161 -2.98 8.93 10.59
CA ARG A 161 -2.82 8.93 12.06
C ARG A 161 -4.12 8.66 12.85
N ASP A 162 -5.23 8.42 12.18
CA ASP A 162 -6.50 8.02 12.75
C ASP A 162 -6.74 6.55 12.43
N PRO A 163 -6.78 5.64 13.42
CA PRO A 163 -6.91 4.21 13.17
C PRO A 163 -8.17 3.83 12.37
N GLY A 164 -9.30 4.51 12.60
CA GLY A 164 -10.52 4.25 11.85
C GLY A 164 -10.41 4.67 10.38
N LEU A 165 -9.84 5.85 10.12
CA LEU A 165 -9.59 6.31 8.75
C LEU A 165 -8.53 5.47 8.03
N ASP A 166 -7.52 4.97 8.75
CA ASP A 166 -6.53 4.06 8.20
C ASP A 166 -7.18 2.72 7.81
N CYS A 167 -8.06 2.16 8.66
CA CYS A 167 -8.84 0.97 8.31
C CYS A 167 -9.71 1.20 7.07
N LEU A 168 -10.39 2.34 6.97
CA LEU A 168 -11.19 2.70 5.80
C LEU A 168 -10.34 2.75 4.52
N ALA A 169 -9.22 3.48 4.57
CA ALA A 169 -8.35 3.67 3.42
C ALA A 169 -7.73 2.35 2.93
N ILE A 170 -7.22 1.52 3.85
CA ILE A 170 -6.61 0.23 3.54
C ILE A 170 -7.67 -0.76 3.02
N ALA A 171 -8.84 -0.83 3.66
CA ALA A 171 -9.93 -1.69 3.20
C ALA A 171 -10.41 -1.29 1.80
N TYR A 172 -10.54 0.01 1.54
CA TYR A 172 -10.86 0.54 0.20
C TYR A 172 -9.79 0.16 -0.82
N ALA A 173 -8.52 0.50 -0.57
CA ALA A 173 -7.45 0.27 -1.54
C ALA A 173 -7.25 -1.22 -1.85
N GLY A 174 -7.22 -2.06 -0.82
CA GLY A 174 -7.03 -3.51 -0.98
C GLY A 174 -8.18 -4.19 -1.72
N SER A 175 -9.43 -3.89 -1.34
CA SER A 175 -10.60 -4.49 -2.00
C SER A 175 -10.84 -3.95 -3.40
N ALA A 176 -10.57 -2.68 -3.66
CA ALA A 176 -10.60 -2.12 -5.02
C ALA A 176 -9.59 -2.83 -5.93
N LEU A 177 -8.37 -3.09 -5.44
CA LEU A 177 -7.37 -3.87 -6.18
C LEU A 177 -7.86 -5.29 -6.48
N LEU A 178 -8.40 -6.01 -5.48
CA LEU A 178 -8.94 -7.37 -5.71
C LEU A 178 -10.05 -7.39 -6.75
N ARG A 179 -10.91 -6.37 -6.76
CA ARG A 179 -11.97 -6.22 -7.78
C ARG A 179 -11.40 -5.94 -9.16
N LEU A 180 -10.45 -5.02 -9.26
CA LEU A 180 -9.77 -4.72 -10.51
C LEU A 180 -9.09 -5.95 -11.10
N LEU A 181 -8.38 -6.73 -10.29
CA LEU A 181 -7.78 -7.99 -10.70
C LEU A 181 -8.84 -8.99 -11.21
N GLY A 182 -9.99 -9.08 -10.53
CA GLY A 182 -11.11 -9.91 -10.97
C GLY A 182 -11.74 -9.49 -12.32
N LEU A 183 -11.67 -8.20 -12.65
CA LEU A 183 -12.15 -7.65 -13.92
C LEU A 183 -11.14 -7.80 -15.05
N LEU A 184 -9.87 -7.58 -14.74
CA LEU A 184 -8.80 -7.44 -15.75
C LEU A 184 -8.06 -8.75 -16.03
N ALA A 185 -7.87 -9.64 -15.05
CA ALA A 185 -7.25 -10.94 -15.27
C ALA A 185 -8.13 -11.86 -16.11
N TYR A 186 -7.52 -12.70 -16.95
CA TYR A 186 -8.25 -13.63 -17.82
C TYR A 186 -8.93 -14.73 -17.01
N HIS A 187 -8.23 -15.29 -16.02
CA HIS A 187 -8.77 -16.21 -15.03
C HIS A 187 -8.95 -15.49 -13.67
N ALA A 188 -9.70 -16.10 -12.76
CA ALA A 188 -9.87 -15.53 -11.43
C ALA A 188 -8.55 -15.64 -10.64
N PRO A 189 -7.86 -14.54 -10.34
CA PRO A 189 -6.58 -14.59 -9.65
C PRO A 189 -6.75 -15.01 -8.19
N THR A 190 -5.81 -15.81 -7.68
CA THR A 190 -5.78 -16.27 -6.28
C THR A 190 -5.12 -15.25 -5.33
N VAL A 191 -5.12 -13.98 -5.71
CA VAL A 191 -4.60 -12.88 -4.89
C VAL A 191 -5.47 -12.70 -3.65
N THR A 192 -4.84 -12.57 -2.49
CA THR A 192 -5.52 -12.41 -1.20
C THR A 192 -5.21 -11.08 -0.54
N LEU A 193 -6.19 -10.51 0.14
CA LEU A 193 -6.05 -9.33 1.00
C LEU A 193 -6.08 -9.78 2.47
N HIS A 194 -5.08 -9.37 3.21
CA HIS A 194 -4.96 -9.62 4.64
C HIS A 194 -5.04 -8.29 5.39
N LEU A 195 -5.88 -8.22 6.40
CA LEU A 195 -6.14 -7.03 7.21
C LEU A 195 -5.71 -7.28 8.66
N SER A 196 -5.10 -6.28 9.28
CA SER A 196 -4.44 -6.43 10.60
C SER A 196 -5.38 -6.21 11.79
N TRP A 197 -6.67 -6.19 11.58
CA TRP A 197 -7.71 -6.04 12.62
C TRP A 197 -8.72 -7.19 12.55
N PRO A 198 -9.56 -7.37 13.60
CA PRO A 198 -10.55 -8.44 13.67
C PRO A 198 -11.61 -8.34 12.57
N THR A 199 -12.23 -9.48 12.28
CA THR A 199 -13.36 -9.53 11.34
C THR A 199 -14.51 -8.66 11.84
N PRO A 200 -14.99 -7.68 11.05
CA PRO A 200 -16.14 -6.88 11.39
C PRO A 200 -17.39 -7.76 11.68
N VAL A 201 -18.14 -7.38 12.71
CA VAL A 201 -19.36 -8.13 13.10
C VAL A 201 -20.35 -8.24 11.93
N ALA A 202 -20.49 -7.19 11.14
CA ALA A 202 -21.35 -7.18 9.96
C ALA A 202 -20.94 -8.19 8.88
N LEU A 203 -19.68 -8.64 8.85
CA LEU A 203 -19.14 -9.58 7.86
C LEU A 203 -19.09 -11.02 8.35
N MET A 204 -19.26 -11.29 9.64
CA MET A 204 -19.18 -12.63 10.22
C MET A 204 -20.15 -13.64 9.58
N ASN A 205 -21.28 -13.17 9.05
CA ASN A 205 -22.27 -14.02 8.38
C ASN A 205 -22.21 -13.95 6.84
N HIS A 206 -21.20 -13.29 6.29
CA HIS A 206 -21.06 -13.05 4.85
C HIS A 206 -19.79 -13.75 4.32
N GLU A 207 -19.70 -15.07 4.47
CA GLU A 207 -18.56 -15.88 4.00
C GLU A 207 -18.27 -15.71 2.49
N HIS A 208 -19.17 -15.11 1.75
CA HIS A 208 -19.06 -14.88 0.31
C HIS A 208 -18.42 -13.54 -0.08
N VAL A 209 -18.15 -12.67 0.89
CA VAL A 209 -17.50 -11.38 0.60
C VAL A 209 -16.07 -11.65 0.12
N LEU A 210 -15.81 -11.34 -1.15
CA LEU A 210 -14.56 -11.58 -1.86
C LEU A 210 -14.12 -13.06 -1.98
N ALA A 211 -15.05 -14.02 -1.90
CA ALA A 211 -14.86 -15.43 -2.25
C ALA A 211 -13.61 -16.08 -1.59
N GLY A 212 -13.42 -15.90 -0.29
CA GLY A 212 -12.29 -16.47 0.47
C GLY A 212 -10.93 -15.80 0.21
N ARG A 213 -10.91 -14.67 -0.48
CA ARG A 213 -9.68 -13.91 -0.72
C ARG A 213 -9.41 -12.82 0.33
N LEU A 214 -10.25 -12.75 1.37
CA LEU A 214 -10.14 -11.78 2.45
C LEU A 214 -9.84 -12.50 3.76
N HIS A 215 -8.81 -12.04 4.47
CA HIS A 215 -8.36 -12.59 5.75
C HIS A 215 -8.20 -11.45 6.76
N PHE A 216 -8.72 -11.64 7.96
CA PHE A 216 -8.60 -10.71 9.09
C PHE A 216 -7.58 -11.20 10.11
N ASP A 217 -7.37 -10.41 11.17
CA ASP A 217 -6.44 -10.72 12.26
C ASP A 217 -5.00 -10.97 11.79
N ALA A 218 -4.61 -10.49 10.63
CA ALA A 218 -3.24 -10.62 10.13
C ALA A 218 -2.30 -9.69 10.94
N PRO A 219 -1.00 -10.01 11.02
CA PRO A 219 -0.05 -9.16 11.75
C PRO A 219 0.20 -7.81 11.10
N LEU A 220 -0.04 -7.70 9.81
CA LEU A 220 0.03 -6.48 8.98
C LEU A 220 -1.06 -6.55 7.93
N SER A 221 -1.47 -5.38 7.43
CA SER A 221 -2.34 -5.30 6.26
C SER A 221 -1.51 -5.40 4.99
N TYR A 222 -1.82 -6.37 4.11
CA TYR A 222 -1.07 -6.59 2.88
C TYR A 222 -1.90 -7.35 1.84
N VAL A 223 -1.54 -7.17 0.59
CA VAL A 223 -1.98 -8.00 -0.53
C VAL A 223 -0.91 -9.05 -0.80
N HIS A 224 -1.30 -10.31 -0.98
CA HIS A 224 -0.40 -11.40 -1.34
C HIS A 224 -0.72 -11.92 -2.74
N VAL A 225 0.30 -11.99 -3.59
CA VAL A 225 0.24 -12.54 -4.94
C VAL A 225 1.01 -13.87 -4.95
N PRO A 226 0.35 -15.02 -5.09
CA PRO A 226 1.02 -16.31 -5.16
C PRO A 226 1.86 -16.45 -6.43
N PRO A 227 2.94 -17.25 -6.44
CA PRO A 227 3.79 -17.44 -7.62
C PRO A 227 3.02 -17.86 -8.87
N ALA A 228 2.03 -18.74 -8.72
CA ALA A 228 1.21 -19.23 -9.84
C ALA A 228 0.32 -18.14 -10.48
N THR A 229 0.14 -17.01 -9.81
CA THR A 229 -0.73 -15.91 -10.25
C THR A 229 0.07 -14.73 -10.81
N VAL A 230 1.37 -14.67 -10.56
CA VAL A 230 2.23 -13.53 -10.93
C VAL A 230 2.14 -13.25 -12.44
N ASP A 231 2.26 -14.29 -13.26
CA ASP A 231 2.26 -14.21 -14.72
C ASP A 231 0.86 -14.42 -15.34
N GLU A 232 -0.20 -14.42 -14.53
CA GLU A 232 -1.57 -14.54 -15.06
C GLU A 232 -1.88 -13.41 -16.03
N VAL A 233 -2.35 -13.77 -17.22
CA VAL A 233 -2.53 -12.86 -18.35
C VAL A 233 -3.76 -11.97 -18.15
N CYS A 234 -3.64 -10.69 -18.52
CA CYS A 234 -4.71 -9.72 -18.49
C CYS A 234 -5.46 -9.64 -19.84
N ARG A 235 -6.78 -9.35 -19.76
CA ARG A 235 -7.72 -9.40 -20.90
C ARG A 235 -7.47 -8.37 -21.99
N PHE A 236 -6.98 -7.20 -21.61
CA PHE A 236 -6.86 -6.03 -22.50
C PHE A 236 -5.40 -5.62 -22.69
N SER A 237 -4.48 -6.58 -22.55
CA SER A 237 -3.04 -6.33 -22.65
C SER A 237 -2.67 -5.54 -23.92
N ASP A 238 -2.07 -4.38 -23.69
CA ASP A 238 -1.44 -3.55 -24.75
C ASP A 238 -0.05 -3.11 -24.27
N PRO A 239 1.01 -3.87 -24.61
CA PRO A 239 2.36 -3.58 -24.12
C PRO A 239 2.91 -2.22 -24.55
N LEU A 240 2.40 -1.64 -25.66
CA LEU A 240 2.84 -0.32 -26.09
C LEU A 240 2.17 0.78 -25.25
N ALA A 241 0.84 0.71 -25.08
CA ALA A 241 0.09 1.64 -24.26
C ALA A 241 0.58 1.59 -22.79
N TYR A 242 0.83 0.38 -22.24
CA TYR A 242 1.35 0.19 -20.91
C TYR A 242 2.71 0.91 -20.71
N ARG A 243 3.69 0.64 -21.59
CA ARG A 243 5.01 1.27 -21.50
C ARG A 243 4.95 2.79 -21.59
N ILE A 244 4.14 3.33 -22.49
CA ILE A 244 3.97 4.79 -22.61
C ILE A 244 3.37 5.36 -21.33
N ALA A 245 2.35 4.70 -20.76
CA ALA A 245 1.70 5.11 -19.54
C ALA A 245 2.67 5.07 -18.34
N ILE A 246 3.46 4.01 -18.17
CA ILE A 246 4.47 3.90 -17.12
C ILE A 246 5.52 5.02 -17.20
N VAL A 247 6.03 5.33 -18.41
CA VAL A 247 6.96 6.45 -18.59
C VAL A 247 6.34 7.78 -18.17
N ASN A 248 5.07 8.00 -18.47
CA ASN A 248 4.35 9.22 -18.06
C ASN A 248 4.11 9.26 -16.55
N LEU A 249 3.71 8.14 -15.94
CA LEU A 249 3.55 8.03 -14.48
C LEU A 249 4.86 8.31 -13.75
N GLN A 250 5.96 7.69 -14.22
CA GLN A 250 7.28 7.90 -13.63
C GLN A 250 7.69 9.36 -13.70
N ARG A 251 7.51 10.01 -14.86
CA ARG A 251 7.81 11.44 -15.03
C ARG A 251 6.97 12.30 -14.08
N THR A 252 5.67 12.01 -13.96
CA THR A 252 4.79 12.76 -13.05
C THR A 252 5.21 12.55 -11.60
N LEU A 253 5.56 11.33 -11.22
CA LEU A 253 6.05 11.01 -9.89
C LEU A 253 7.37 11.74 -9.60
N ASP A 254 8.32 11.74 -10.53
CA ASP A 254 9.60 12.44 -10.39
C ASP A 254 9.42 13.97 -10.27
N GLN A 255 8.49 14.54 -11.02
CA GLN A 255 8.12 15.96 -10.90
C GLN A 255 7.53 16.29 -9.53
N ARG A 256 6.67 15.43 -9.01
CA ARG A 256 6.10 15.57 -7.67
C ARG A 256 7.12 15.30 -6.57
N ASN A 257 8.05 14.36 -6.76
CA ASN A 257 9.12 14.01 -5.79
C ASN A 257 10.13 15.14 -5.54
N GLY A 258 10.15 16.21 -6.35
CA GLY A 258 10.83 17.47 -5.99
C GLY A 258 10.31 18.08 -4.67
N ILE A 259 9.17 17.62 -4.18
CA ILE A 259 8.46 18.05 -2.95
C ILE A 259 8.43 16.94 -1.88
N THR A 260 9.27 15.90 -1.97
CA THR A 260 9.26 14.76 -1.02
C THR A 260 9.57 15.23 0.41
N SER A 261 8.79 14.77 1.40
CA SER A 261 9.07 15.05 2.80
C SER A 261 10.46 14.56 3.21
N PHE A 262 11.06 15.22 4.18
CA PHE A 262 12.40 14.84 4.63
C PHE A 262 12.41 13.46 5.32
N SER A 263 11.38 13.14 6.09
CA SER A 263 11.20 11.83 6.73
C SER A 263 11.10 10.69 5.72
N GLU A 264 10.50 10.94 4.59
CA GLU A 264 10.37 9.95 3.53
C GLU A 264 11.70 9.67 2.81
N LYS A 265 12.49 10.73 2.53
CA LYS A 265 13.87 10.55 2.02
C LYS A 265 14.72 9.72 2.98
N VAL A 266 14.55 9.96 4.28
CA VAL A 266 15.22 9.18 5.32
C VAL A 266 14.74 7.73 5.31
N ARG A 267 13.43 7.49 5.21
CA ARG A 267 12.85 6.13 5.14
C ARG A 267 13.38 5.36 3.93
N GLN A 268 13.39 5.99 2.75
CA GLN A 268 13.93 5.39 1.53
C GLN A 268 15.39 4.94 1.69
N LEU A 269 16.24 5.80 2.27
CA LEU A 269 17.64 5.44 2.53
C LEU A 269 17.77 4.27 3.52
N ILE A 270 16.90 4.19 4.54
CA ILE A 270 16.86 3.04 5.45
C ILE A 270 16.43 1.76 4.71
N GLU A 271 15.52 1.86 3.75
CA GLU A 271 15.04 0.74 2.94
C GLU A 271 16.10 0.17 2.00
N GLU A 272 16.97 1.02 1.45
CA GLU A 272 18.07 0.60 0.57
C GLU A 272 19.05 -0.35 1.28
N ASP A 273 19.41 -0.07 2.53
CA ASP A 273 20.29 -0.92 3.33
C ASP A 273 19.90 -0.89 4.82
N PRO A 274 18.89 -1.67 5.23
CA PRO A 274 18.43 -1.70 6.62
C PRO A 274 19.51 -2.13 7.62
N GLY A 275 20.47 -2.93 7.18
CA GLY A 275 21.56 -3.45 8.00
C GLY A 275 22.58 -2.37 8.38
N GLN A 276 22.89 -1.45 7.48
CA GLN A 276 23.88 -0.40 7.68
C GLN A 276 23.28 0.98 8.02
N SER A 277 21.96 1.14 7.91
CA SER A 277 21.28 2.41 8.08
C SER A 277 21.39 2.93 9.53
N SER A 278 22.49 3.60 9.83
CA SER A 278 22.63 4.44 11.03
C SER A 278 22.23 5.88 10.71
N SER A 279 21.88 6.66 11.77
CA SER A 279 21.60 8.10 11.59
C SER A 279 22.78 8.88 10.99
N HIS A 280 24.02 8.42 11.24
CA HIS A 280 25.23 9.00 10.65
C HIS A 280 25.30 8.69 9.14
N TRP A 281 25.13 7.42 8.78
CA TRP A 281 25.14 6.99 7.38
C TRP A 281 24.07 7.70 6.54
N VAL A 282 22.84 7.83 7.06
CA VAL A 282 21.78 8.56 6.38
C VAL A 282 22.07 10.05 6.27
N ALA A 283 22.63 10.66 7.32
CA ALA A 283 23.05 12.06 7.29
C ALA A 283 24.14 12.31 6.24
N ASP A 284 25.14 11.41 6.14
CA ASP A 284 26.18 11.49 5.10
C ASP A 284 25.61 11.35 3.70
N LYS A 285 24.68 10.42 3.47
CA LYS A 285 24.00 10.24 2.18
C LYS A 285 23.20 11.48 1.77
N LEU A 286 22.64 12.21 2.73
CA LEU A 286 21.90 13.45 2.51
C LEU A 286 22.80 14.70 2.49
N ALA A 287 24.12 14.54 2.68
CA ALA A 287 25.11 15.62 2.78
C ALA A 287 24.76 16.67 3.87
N ILE A 288 24.26 16.19 5.05
CA ILE A 288 23.89 17.02 6.19
C ILE A 288 24.51 16.49 7.49
N SER A 289 24.46 17.29 8.56
CA SER A 289 24.84 16.82 9.89
C SER A 289 23.74 15.96 10.54
N THR A 290 24.11 15.08 11.46
CA THR A 290 23.15 14.30 12.28
C THR A 290 22.23 15.20 13.11
N SER A 291 22.69 16.37 13.51
CA SER A 291 21.88 17.38 14.20
C SER A 291 20.80 17.97 13.29
N THR A 292 21.17 18.24 12.03
CA THR A 292 20.24 18.73 11.01
C THR A 292 19.21 17.65 10.66
N LEU A 293 19.66 16.39 10.51
CA LEU A 293 18.77 15.23 10.33
C LEU A 293 17.72 15.14 11.44
N LYS A 294 18.16 15.23 12.71
CA LYS A 294 17.27 15.16 13.88
C LYS A 294 16.27 16.33 13.90
N ARG A 295 16.72 17.54 13.58
CA ARG A 295 15.86 18.72 13.56
C ARG A 295 14.76 18.59 12.51
N HIS A 296 15.10 18.26 11.26
CA HIS A 296 14.11 18.12 10.19
C HIS A 296 13.09 17.02 10.46
N LEU A 297 13.52 15.86 10.98
CA LEU A 297 12.59 14.81 11.37
C LEU A 297 11.66 15.26 12.51
N SER A 298 12.19 16.03 13.47
CA SER A 298 11.39 16.59 14.58
C SER A 298 10.37 17.63 14.08
N GLU A 299 10.73 18.45 13.11
CA GLU A 299 9.82 19.41 12.43
C GLU A 299 8.64 18.68 11.76
N GLU A 300 8.87 17.46 11.25
CA GLU A 300 7.84 16.58 10.68
C GLU A 300 7.19 15.64 11.74
N GLY A 301 7.43 15.86 13.03
CA GLY A 301 6.80 15.13 14.12
C GLY A 301 7.24 13.68 14.28
N THR A 302 8.43 13.32 13.79
CA THR A 302 8.99 11.97 13.87
C THR A 302 10.46 11.96 14.29
N THR A 303 11.03 10.78 14.49
CA THR A 303 12.45 10.59 14.77
C THR A 303 13.06 9.51 13.88
N PHE A 304 14.38 9.57 13.66
CA PHE A 304 15.10 8.52 12.92
C PHE A 304 14.88 7.12 13.52
N ARG A 305 14.82 7.04 14.84
CA ARG A 305 14.57 5.78 15.54
C ARG A 305 13.19 5.22 15.23
N GLU A 306 12.15 6.03 15.24
CA GLU A 306 10.78 5.62 14.93
C GLU A 306 10.68 5.14 13.48
N GLN A 307 11.24 5.88 12.53
CA GLN A 307 11.25 5.49 11.12
C GLN A 307 11.94 4.12 10.93
N ARG A 308 13.14 3.96 11.52
CA ARG A 308 13.90 2.71 11.43
C ARG A 308 13.21 1.54 12.15
N GLU A 309 12.68 1.76 13.36
CA GLU A 309 11.98 0.71 14.11
C GLU A 309 10.71 0.24 13.37
N SER A 310 9.91 1.15 12.81
CA SER A 310 8.72 0.80 12.01
C SER A 310 9.09 -0.09 10.83
N LEU A 311 10.06 0.33 10.04
CA LEU A 311 10.51 -0.39 8.86
C LEU A 311 11.09 -1.77 9.17
N LEU A 312 11.97 -1.86 10.18
CA LEU A 312 12.56 -3.14 10.58
C LEU A 312 11.51 -4.10 11.15
N ARG A 313 10.52 -3.59 11.89
CA ARG A 313 9.40 -4.40 12.39
C ARG A 313 8.59 -4.99 11.25
N GLU A 314 8.20 -4.18 10.27
CA GLU A 314 7.43 -4.61 9.11
C GLU A 314 8.18 -5.69 8.31
N ARG A 315 9.45 -5.45 7.98
CA ARG A 315 10.30 -6.45 7.31
C ARG A 315 10.45 -7.73 8.11
N ALA A 316 10.71 -7.64 9.43
CA ALA A 316 10.84 -8.81 10.29
C ALA A 316 9.57 -9.67 10.26
N MET A 317 8.40 -9.04 10.38
CA MET A 317 7.11 -9.74 10.38
C MET A 317 6.86 -10.45 9.04
N LEU A 318 7.18 -9.83 7.92
CA LEU A 318 7.04 -10.43 6.58
C LEU A 318 8.03 -11.58 6.37
N ARG A 319 9.31 -11.37 6.70
CA ARG A 319 10.34 -12.40 6.59
C ARG A 319 10.09 -13.61 7.49
N LEU A 320 9.56 -13.40 8.69
CA LEU A 320 9.20 -14.49 9.59
C LEU A 320 8.04 -15.34 9.06
N ARG A 321 7.20 -14.79 8.20
CA ARG A 321 6.16 -15.57 7.50
C ARG A 321 6.74 -16.44 6.40
N ASP A 322 7.82 -16.00 5.78
CA ASP A 322 8.58 -16.78 4.84
C ASP A 322 9.40 -17.86 5.58
N ARG A 323 9.01 -19.15 5.38
CA ARG A 323 9.68 -20.28 6.05
C ARG A 323 10.97 -20.72 5.38
N SER A 324 11.32 -20.13 4.23
CA SER A 324 12.57 -20.41 3.52
C SER A 324 13.79 -19.91 4.29
N MET A 325 13.62 -18.88 5.15
CA MET A 325 14.70 -18.30 5.95
C MET A 325 14.63 -18.72 7.42
N THR A 326 15.77 -18.98 8.02
CA THR A 326 15.89 -19.16 9.47
C THR A 326 15.77 -17.83 10.20
N VAL A 327 15.41 -17.86 11.49
CA VAL A 327 15.34 -16.64 12.32
C VAL A 327 16.71 -15.94 12.39
N SER A 328 17.80 -16.71 12.37
CA SER A 328 19.15 -16.17 12.39
C SER A 328 19.52 -15.43 11.09
N GLU A 329 19.09 -15.95 9.95
CA GLU A 329 19.27 -15.30 8.64
C GLU A 329 18.50 -13.99 8.57
N ILE A 330 17.26 -13.99 9.05
CA ILE A 330 16.43 -12.78 9.13
C ILE A 330 17.08 -11.73 10.04
N ALA A 331 17.56 -12.13 11.21
CA ALA A 331 18.28 -11.22 12.11
C ALA A 331 19.47 -10.56 11.43
N LYS A 332 20.26 -11.36 10.68
CA LYS A 332 21.43 -10.88 9.94
C LYS A 332 21.05 -9.95 8.79
N GLU A 333 20.02 -10.29 8.01
CA GLU A 333 19.49 -9.44 6.92
C GLU A 333 19.04 -8.06 7.45
N LEU A 334 18.44 -8.04 8.64
CA LEU A 334 17.97 -6.81 9.29
C LEU A 334 19.10 -6.05 10.03
N GLY A 335 20.35 -6.52 9.95
CA GLY A 335 21.51 -5.85 10.51
C GLY A 335 21.71 -6.07 12.02
N TYR A 336 21.14 -7.12 12.59
CA TYR A 336 21.40 -7.49 13.98
C TYR A 336 22.67 -8.33 14.09
N SER A 337 23.54 -7.96 15.03
CA SER A 337 24.80 -8.67 15.29
C SER A 337 24.59 -10.08 15.85
N ASP A 338 23.49 -10.29 16.58
CA ASP A 338 23.15 -11.55 17.18
C ASP A 338 21.62 -11.78 17.25
N LEU A 339 21.25 -13.05 17.31
CA LEU A 339 19.86 -13.52 17.37
C LEU A 339 19.15 -13.10 18.66
N THR A 340 19.87 -12.99 19.78
CA THR A 340 19.31 -12.65 21.07
C THR A 340 18.81 -11.21 21.06
N ASN A 341 19.62 -10.29 20.55
CA ASN A 341 19.26 -8.88 20.44
C ASN A 341 18.06 -8.68 19.49
N PHE A 342 18.04 -9.37 18.35
CA PHE A 342 16.89 -9.38 17.45
C PHE A 342 15.64 -9.90 18.16
N SER A 343 15.74 -11.03 18.87
CA SER A 343 14.59 -11.67 19.54
C SER A 343 14.00 -10.76 20.64
N HIS A 344 14.84 -10.12 21.42
CA HIS A 344 14.38 -9.14 22.43
C HIS A 344 13.70 -7.94 21.79
N THR A 345 14.29 -7.40 20.75
CA THR A 345 13.73 -6.25 20.03
C THR A 345 12.41 -6.60 19.38
N PHE A 346 12.33 -7.73 18.69
CA PHE A 346 11.11 -8.20 18.04
C PHE A 346 9.98 -8.46 19.05
N LYS A 347 10.30 -9.09 20.20
CA LYS A 347 9.33 -9.29 21.28
C LYS A 347 8.82 -7.97 21.86
N ARG A 348 9.68 -6.96 21.98
CA ARG A 348 9.27 -5.61 22.40
C ARG A 348 8.28 -4.99 21.40
N TRP A 349 8.46 -5.21 20.09
CA TRP A 349 7.60 -4.65 19.05
C TRP A 349 6.24 -5.36 18.92
N THR A 350 6.21 -6.67 19.13
CA THR A 350 5.06 -7.52 18.76
C THR A 350 4.43 -8.26 19.93
N GLY A 351 5.07 -8.24 21.11
CA GLY A 351 4.68 -9.04 22.27
C GLY A 351 5.11 -10.51 22.21
N LEU A 352 5.51 -11.04 21.05
CA LEU A 352 5.88 -12.43 20.81
C LEU A 352 7.36 -12.54 20.42
N SER A 353 8.00 -13.65 20.79
CA SER A 353 9.32 -13.97 20.22
C SER A 353 9.20 -14.30 18.71
N PRO A 354 10.27 -14.15 17.91
CA PRO A 354 10.26 -14.51 16.49
C PRO A 354 9.78 -15.93 16.21
N SER A 355 10.16 -16.89 17.06
CA SER A 355 9.75 -18.29 16.93
C SER A 355 8.28 -18.49 17.26
N GLU A 356 7.78 -17.87 18.33
CA GLU A 356 6.36 -17.86 18.69
C GLU A 356 5.54 -17.23 17.57
N PHE A 357 5.96 -16.06 17.05
CA PHE A 357 5.29 -15.37 15.94
C PHE A 357 5.23 -16.25 14.68
N ARG A 358 6.32 -16.94 14.34
CA ARG A 358 6.37 -17.90 13.21
C ARG A 358 5.43 -19.07 13.41
N ASN A 359 5.29 -19.58 14.65
CA ASN A 359 4.52 -20.76 14.98
C ASN A 359 3.06 -20.45 15.32
N ALA A 360 2.74 -19.27 15.83
CA ALA A 360 1.37 -18.82 16.13
C ALA A 360 0.43 -18.92 14.92
N LYS A 361 0.97 -19.14 13.75
CA LYS A 361 0.29 -19.21 12.45
C LYS A 361 -0.15 -20.58 11.98
N ARG A 362 -0.44 -21.50 12.85
CA ARG A 362 -1.29 -22.64 12.47
C ARG A 362 -2.79 -22.29 12.48
N SER A 363 -3.16 -21.06 12.84
CA SER A 363 -4.55 -20.62 13.01
C SER A 363 -4.96 -19.43 12.11
N TRP A 364 -4.11 -19.00 11.18
CA TRP A 364 -4.45 -17.90 10.24
C TRP A 364 -4.57 -18.38 8.80
#